data_f13f5656f9d6150b216257a22a856b92
#
_entry.id   f13f5656f9d6150b216257a22a856b92
#
_cell.length_a   1.000
_cell.length_b   1.000
_cell.length_c   1.000
_cell.angle_alpha   90.00
_cell.angle_beta   90.00
_cell.angle_gamma   90.00
#
_symmetry.space_group_name_H-M   'P 1'
#
loop_
_entity.id
_entity.type
_entity.pdbx_description
1 polymer ?
#
loop_
_entity_poly.entity_id
_entity_poly.type
_entity_poly.pdbx_seq_one_letter_code
_entity_poly.pdbx_strand_id
1 'polypeptide(L)'
;ICVQNEYFPRIFKTRKIIRNGSSYYGPYSHMPSMNAVLDLIKHLYPLHTCNLNLSPENIRAGKFSVCLEYHIKNCAGPCIGLQSQEEYLRNIGEIKEILKGNTQDISRMLFQQMQELATEMKFEEAQKIKEKYTLIENYRSKSEVVSSILHNIDVFSIEEDENNSAFVNYLHITNGAINQAFTFEYKKRLNESKE
;
A
#
# COMPACT_ATOMS: atom_id res chain seq x y z
N ILE A 1 -5.09 -6.06 -1.46
CA ILE A 1 -3.62 -6.12 -1.55
C ILE A 1 -3.09 -6.87 -0.32
N CYS A 2 -2.12 -7.75 -0.51
CA CYS A 2 -1.45 -8.51 0.56
C CYS A 2 0.00 -8.04 0.70
N VAL A 3 0.42 -7.78 1.93
CA VAL A 3 1.83 -7.67 2.34
C VAL A 3 2.17 -8.96 3.08
N GLN A 4 2.92 -9.83 2.43
CA GLN A 4 3.18 -11.19 2.92
C GLN A 4 4.13 -11.18 4.11
N ASN A 5 3.87 -12.03 5.11
CA ASN A 5 4.74 -12.17 6.28
C ASN A 5 5.92 -13.10 5.95
N GLU A 6 7.01 -12.49 5.48
CA GLU A 6 8.27 -13.16 5.11
C GLU A 6 9.46 -12.34 5.63
N TYR A 7 10.66 -12.90 5.57
CA TYR A 7 11.89 -12.19 5.97
C TYR A 7 12.12 -10.92 5.14
N PHE A 8 11.82 -10.99 3.81
CA PHE A 8 11.67 -9.86 2.92
C PHE A 8 10.24 -9.86 2.36
N PRO A 9 9.28 -9.11 2.95
CA PRO A 9 7.88 -9.13 2.56
C PRO A 9 7.62 -8.76 1.11
N ARG A 10 6.83 -9.59 0.41
CA ARG A 10 6.34 -9.28 -0.95
C ARG A 10 4.98 -8.61 -0.89
N ILE A 11 4.69 -7.82 -1.93
CA ILE A 11 3.42 -7.11 -2.08
C ILE A 11 2.76 -7.56 -3.38
N PHE A 12 1.53 -8.02 -3.29
CA PHE A 12 0.77 -8.49 -4.45
C PHE A 12 -0.74 -8.42 -4.23
N LYS A 13 -1.48 -8.50 -5.34
CA LYS A 13 -2.95 -8.57 -5.28
C LYS A 13 -3.42 -9.99 -5.02
N THR A 14 -4.41 -10.15 -4.13
CA THR A 14 -5.03 -11.43 -3.83
C THR A 14 -6.50 -11.26 -3.48
N ARG A 15 -7.30 -12.29 -3.73
CA ARG A 15 -8.68 -12.42 -3.26
C ARG A 15 -8.80 -13.38 -2.07
N LYS A 16 -7.71 -14.11 -1.76
CA LYS A 16 -7.69 -15.07 -0.66
C LYS A 16 -7.01 -14.46 0.55
N ILE A 17 -7.64 -14.56 1.71
CA ILE A 17 -7.07 -14.18 2.99
C ILE A 17 -6.60 -15.47 3.68
N ILE A 18 -5.31 -15.53 3.99
CA ILE A 18 -4.68 -16.66 4.69
C ILE A 18 -4.21 -16.17 6.06
N ARG A 19 -4.58 -16.87 7.12
CA ARG A 19 -4.16 -16.51 8.49
C ARG A 19 -2.74 -17.02 8.77
N ASN A 20 -1.75 -16.30 8.23
CA ASN A 20 -0.32 -16.59 8.38
C ASN A 20 0.49 -15.38 8.88
N GLY A 21 -0.16 -14.40 9.48
CA GLY A 21 0.48 -13.15 9.94
C GLY A 21 0.69 -12.11 8.84
N SER A 22 0.26 -12.36 7.60
CA SER A 22 0.30 -11.36 6.52
C SER A 22 -0.71 -10.24 6.76
N SER A 23 -0.39 -9.03 6.31
CA SER A 23 -1.28 -7.88 6.39
C SER A 23 -2.08 -7.74 5.09
N TYR A 24 -3.37 -7.43 5.21
CA TYR A 24 -4.29 -7.29 4.07
C TYR A 24 -4.88 -5.90 4.05
N TYR A 25 -4.96 -5.30 2.85
CA TYR A 25 -5.46 -3.95 2.62
C TYR A 25 -6.53 -3.97 1.53
N GLY A 26 -7.60 -3.25 1.72
CA GLY A 26 -8.79 -3.24 0.89
C GLY A 26 -10.02 -3.66 1.71
N PRO A 27 -11.15 -3.99 1.08
CA PRO A 27 -11.32 -4.25 -0.35
C PRO A 27 -11.23 -3.00 -1.22
N TYR A 28 -10.73 -3.16 -2.44
CA TYR A 28 -10.77 -2.13 -3.47
C TYR A 28 -11.96 -2.43 -4.38
N SER A 29 -12.92 -1.52 -4.46
CA SER A 29 -14.11 -1.64 -5.31
C SER A 29 -13.78 -1.46 -6.80
N HIS A 30 -12.69 -0.73 -7.11
CA HIS A 30 -12.31 -0.37 -8.46
C HIS A 30 -10.88 -0.86 -8.79
N MET A 31 -10.77 -1.78 -9.74
CA MET A 31 -9.49 -2.40 -10.13
C MET A 31 -8.43 -1.40 -10.62
N PRO A 32 -8.76 -0.38 -11.44
CA PRO A 32 -7.81 0.65 -11.83
C PRO A 32 -7.18 1.39 -10.64
N SER A 33 -7.97 1.74 -9.61
CA SER A 33 -7.46 2.40 -8.41
C SER A 33 -6.48 1.52 -7.64
N MET A 34 -6.79 0.23 -7.52
CA MET A 34 -5.88 -0.74 -6.90
C MET A 34 -4.56 -0.89 -7.69
N ASN A 35 -4.65 -0.95 -9.02
CA ASN A 35 -3.46 -1.04 -9.86
C ASN A 35 -2.61 0.24 -9.75
N ALA A 36 -3.24 1.42 -9.73
CA ALA A 36 -2.55 2.71 -9.57
C ALA A 36 -1.74 2.77 -8.25
N VAL A 37 -2.30 2.25 -7.14
CA VAL A 37 -1.56 2.16 -5.86
C VAL A 37 -0.39 1.20 -5.98
N LEU A 38 -0.57 0.02 -6.59
CA LEU A 38 0.52 -0.95 -6.76
C LEU A 38 1.63 -0.43 -7.68
N ASP A 39 1.26 0.30 -8.73
CA ASP A 39 2.22 0.90 -9.65
C ASP A 39 2.97 2.05 -8.97
N LEU A 40 2.30 2.88 -8.16
CA LEU A 40 2.95 3.88 -7.33
C LEU A 40 3.99 3.24 -6.40
N ILE A 41 3.62 2.18 -5.68
CA ILE A 41 4.52 1.46 -4.77
C ILE A 41 5.76 0.93 -5.51
N LYS A 42 5.58 0.32 -6.69
CA LYS A 42 6.68 -0.20 -7.51
C LYS A 42 7.64 0.89 -7.97
N HIS A 43 7.12 2.09 -8.31
CA HIS A 43 7.96 3.21 -8.72
C HIS A 43 8.70 3.87 -7.55
N LEU A 44 8.09 3.86 -6.36
CA LEU A 44 8.69 4.45 -5.16
C LEU A 44 9.76 3.57 -4.52
N TYR A 45 9.53 2.24 -4.53
CA TYR A 45 10.33 1.29 -3.76
C TYR A 45 10.80 0.12 -4.62
N PRO A 46 12.13 -0.14 -4.69
CA PRO A 46 12.69 -1.26 -5.45
C PRO A 46 12.53 -2.58 -4.69
N LEU A 47 11.32 -3.16 -4.74
CA LEU A 47 10.96 -4.39 -4.04
C LEU A 47 11.22 -5.63 -4.91
N HIS A 48 11.60 -6.74 -4.26
CA HIS A 48 11.67 -8.00 -4.98
C HIS A 48 10.27 -8.57 -5.28
N THR A 49 10.14 -9.19 -6.45
CA THR A 49 8.90 -9.84 -6.92
C THR A 49 9.07 -11.35 -7.12
N CYS A 50 10.30 -11.85 -6.95
CA CYS A 50 10.63 -13.26 -7.15
C CYS A 50 10.05 -14.17 -6.06
N ASN A 51 9.85 -15.45 -6.39
CA ASN A 51 9.33 -16.46 -5.46
C ASN A 51 10.45 -17.24 -4.72
N LEU A 52 11.64 -16.64 -4.61
CA LEU A 52 12.76 -17.26 -3.91
C LEU A 52 12.54 -17.22 -2.39
N ASN A 53 12.95 -18.27 -1.70
CA ASN A 53 12.96 -18.27 -0.23
C ASN A 53 14.19 -17.51 0.27
N LEU A 54 14.01 -16.21 0.53
CA LEU A 54 15.05 -15.30 0.97
C LEU A 54 15.26 -15.38 2.49
N SER A 55 15.45 -16.60 3.02
CA SER A 55 15.83 -16.75 4.43
C SER A 55 17.29 -16.31 4.66
N PRO A 56 17.64 -15.86 5.88
CA PRO A 56 19.02 -15.46 6.21
C PRO A 56 20.06 -16.53 5.88
N GLU A 57 19.70 -17.81 6.06
CA GLU A 57 20.60 -18.96 5.79
C GLU A 57 20.86 -19.09 4.28
N ASN A 58 19.82 -18.96 3.46
CA ASN A 58 19.94 -19.10 2.01
C ASN A 58 20.75 -17.96 1.39
N ILE A 59 20.58 -16.73 1.91
CA ILE A 59 21.32 -15.54 1.48
C ILE A 59 22.79 -15.69 1.85
N ARG A 60 23.09 -16.04 3.12
CA ARG A 60 24.46 -16.27 3.60
C ARG A 60 25.16 -17.40 2.85
N ALA A 61 24.43 -18.41 2.45
CA ALA A 61 24.95 -19.53 1.66
C ALA A 61 25.23 -19.17 0.19
N GLY A 62 24.94 -17.94 -0.25
CA GLY A 62 25.19 -17.50 -1.63
C GLY A 62 24.39 -18.26 -2.68
N LYS A 63 23.18 -18.75 -2.35
CA LYS A 63 22.38 -19.60 -3.25
C LYS A 63 21.77 -18.86 -4.42
N PHE A 64 21.83 -17.53 -4.45
CA PHE A 64 21.12 -16.71 -5.43
C PHE A 64 22.09 -15.83 -6.22
N SER A 65 21.67 -15.48 -7.43
CA SER A 65 22.29 -14.47 -8.27
C SER A 65 21.30 -13.35 -8.56
N VAL A 66 21.79 -12.19 -8.98
CA VAL A 66 20.94 -11.08 -9.42
C VAL A 66 20.17 -11.45 -10.67
N CYS A 67 18.92 -10.99 -10.72
CA CYS A 67 18.02 -11.21 -11.84
C CYS A 67 17.83 -9.92 -12.65
N LEU A 68 17.05 -9.99 -13.74
CA LEU A 68 16.75 -8.85 -14.59
C LEU A 68 16.17 -7.66 -13.80
N GLU A 69 15.27 -7.92 -12.84
CA GLU A 69 14.65 -6.86 -12.02
C GLU A 69 15.68 -6.01 -11.26
N TYR A 70 16.80 -6.61 -10.84
CA TYR A 70 17.90 -5.86 -10.24
C TYR A 70 18.60 -4.97 -11.27
N HIS A 71 18.89 -5.50 -12.47
CA HIS A 71 19.59 -4.75 -13.50
C HIS A 71 18.78 -3.55 -14.02
N ILE A 72 17.47 -3.68 -14.10
CA ILE A 72 16.56 -2.58 -14.47
C ILE A 72 16.13 -1.71 -13.29
N LYS A 73 16.75 -1.90 -12.11
CA LYS A 73 16.54 -1.11 -10.87
C LYS A 73 15.15 -1.22 -10.24
N ASN A 74 14.35 -2.22 -10.59
CA ASN A 74 13.07 -2.51 -9.94
C ASN A 74 13.24 -3.24 -8.61
N CYS A 75 14.43 -3.79 -8.34
CA CYS A 75 14.76 -4.52 -7.12
C CYS A 75 16.16 -4.11 -6.64
N ALA A 76 16.32 -3.94 -5.33
CA ALA A 76 17.62 -3.57 -4.74
C ALA A 76 18.53 -4.77 -4.39
N GLY A 77 18.19 -5.99 -4.79
CA GLY A 77 19.03 -7.19 -4.64
C GLY A 77 19.12 -7.75 -3.22
N PRO A 78 18.04 -7.86 -2.44
CA PRO A 78 18.08 -8.45 -1.10
C PRO A 78 18.53 -9.92 -1.12
N CYS A 79 18.33 -10.63 -2.24
CA CYS A 79 18.70 -12.04 -2.41
C CYS A 79 20.23 -12.30 -2.33
N ILE A 80 21.04 -11.30 -2.61
CA ILE A 80 22.52 -11.37 -2.52
C ILE A 80 23.09 -10.41 -1.45
N GLY A 81 22.22 -9.89 -0.55
CA GLY A 81 22.64 -9.05 0.56
C GLY A 81 23.00 -7.60 0.21
N LEU A 82 22.67 -7.12 -0.99
CA LEU A 82 22.91 -5.71 -1.38
C LEU A 82 21.97 -4.73 -0.69
N GLN A 83 20.80 -5.19 -0.24
CA GLN A 83 19.89 -4.43 0.58
C GLN A 83 19.73 -5.09 1.95
N SER A 84 19.90 -4.33 3.03
CA SER A 84 19.69 -4.83 4.38
C SER A 84 18.23 -5.11 4.67
N GLN A 85 17.94 -6.04 5.59
CA GLN A 85 16.59 -6.29 6.03
C GLN A 85 15.97 -5.06 6.70
N GLU A 86 16.74 -4.33 7.48
CA GLU A 86 16.28 -3.14 8.18
C GLU A 86 15.80 -2.05 7.22
N GLU A 87 16.59 -1.75 6.19
CA GLU A 87 16.22 -0.81 5.13
C GLU A 87 14.96 -1.29 4.39
N TYR A 88 14.91 -2.59 4.04
CA TYR A 88 13.77 -3.17 3.36
C TYR A 88 12.48 -3.06 4.20
N LEU A 89 12.54 -3.39 5.48
CA LEU A 89 11.38 -3.32 6.39
C LEU A 89 10.93 -1.88 6.66
N ARG A 90 11.83 -0.91 6.63
CA ARG A 90 11.48 0.52 6.68
C ARG A 90 10.64 0.91 5.46
N ASN A 91 11.07 0.50 4.25
CA ASN A 91 10.28 0.70 3.03
C ASN A 91 8.90 0.03 3.13
N ILE A 92 8.82 -1.19 3.68
CA ILE A 92 7.54 -1.88 3.92
C ILE A 92 6.65 -1.09 4.91
N GLY A 93 7.23 -0.47 5.92
CA GLY A 93 6.51 0.41 6.85
C GLY A 93 5.83 1.59 6.12
N GLU A 94 6.58 2.30 5.31
CA GLU A 94 6.08 3.42 4.49
C GLU A 94 4.98 2.97 3.51
N ILE A 95 5.19 1.82 2.86
CA ILE A 95 4.19 1.22 1.97
C ILE A 95 2.90 0.88 2.70
N LYS A 96 2.99 0.35 3.92
CA LYS A 96 1.80 0.07 4.73
C LYS A 96 1.00 1.35 5.01
N GLU A 97 1.67 2.47 5.25
CA GLU A 97 0.99 3.77 5.43
C GLU A 97 0.33 4.24 4.13
N ILE A 98 0.99 4.09 2.98
CA ILE A 98 0.36 4.37 1.67
C ILE A 98 -0.88 3.51 1.46
N LEU A 99 -0.81 2.21 1.79
CA LEU A 99 -1.93 1.28 1.65
C LEU A 99 -3.10 1.55 2.62
N LYS A 100 -2.84 2.22 3.75
CA LYS A 100 -3.87 2.74 4.66
C LYS A 100 -4.48 4.06 4.18
N GLY A 101 -3.90 4.70 3.15
CA GLY A 101 -4.31 6.01 2.65
C GLY A 101 -3.57 7.20 3.24
N ASN A 102 -2.60 7.00 4.13
CA ASN A 102 -1.83 8.07 4.78
C ASN A 102 -0.78 8.69 3.84
N THR A 103 -1.18 8.97 2.61
CA THR A 103 -0.29 9.53 1.58
C THR A 103 0.16 10.95 1.88
N GLN A 104 -0.62 11.72 2.65
CA GLN A 104 -0.27 13.08 3.05
C GLN A 104 0.93 13.12 3.99
N ASP A 105 1.00 12.21 4.96
CA ASP A 105 2.10 12.16 5.91
C ASP A 105 3.40 11.72 5.21
N ILE A 106 3.31 10.75 4.30
CA ILE A 106 4.44 10.33 3.47
C ILE A 106 4.91 11.48 2.56
N SER A 107 3.99 12.21 1.93
CA SER A 107 4.33 13.40 1.12
C SER A 107 5.08 14.43 1.94
N ARG A 108 4.59 14.75 3.15
CA ARG A 108 5.22 15.71 4.06
C ARG A 108 6.62 15.24 4.48
N MET A 109 6.77 13.98 4.84
CA MET A 109 8.06 13.38 5.21
C MET A 109 9.08 13.48 4.07
N LEU A 110 8.69 13.12 2.84
CA LEU A 110 9.55 13.21 1.66
C LEU A 110 9.95 14.66 1.35
N PHE A 111 9.03 15.60 1.50
CA PHE A 111 9.33 17.02 1.33
C PHE A 111 10.37 17.52 2.34
N GLN A 112 10.24 17.13 3.61
CA GLN A 112 11.22 17.47 4.65
C GLN A 112 12.60 16.87 4.36
N GLN A 113 12.66 15.58 4.03
CA GLN A 113 13.93 14.92 3.65
C GLN A 113 14.60 15.58 2.45
N MET A 114 13.82 15.99 1.45
CA MET A 114 14.33 16.70 0.28
C MET A 114 15.00 18.03 0.70
N GLN A 115 14.36 18.79 1.60
CA GLN A 115 14.90 20.04 2.09
C GLN A 115 16.19 19.86 2.93
N GLU A 116 16.21 18.86 3.81
CA GLU A 116 17.38 18.50 4.62
C GLU A 116 18.59 18.16 3.73
N LEU A 117 18.40 17.27 2.75
CA LEU A 117 19.43 16.89 1.81
C LEU A 117 19.92 18.07 0.95
N ALA A 118 19.00 18.96 0.55
CA ALA A 118 19.38 20.17 -0.18
C ALA A 118 20.22 21.14 0.68
N THR A 119 19.89 21.26 1.98
CA THR A 119 20.67 22.07 2.94
C THR A 119 22.06 21.49 3.15
N GLU A 120 22.19 20.16 3.13
CA GLU A 120 23.48 19.46 3.19
C GLU A 120 24.25 19.45 1.85
N MET A 121 23.74 20.14 0.81
CA MET A 121 24.30 20.17 -0.55
C MET A 121 24.34 18.81 -1.25
N LYS A 122 23.58 17.82 -0.79
CA LYS A 122 23.43 16.47 -1.37
C LYS A 122 22.38 16.48 -2.48
N PHE A 123 22.62 17.26 -3.55
CA PHE A 123 21.60 17.53 -4.57
C PHE A 123 21.15 16.29 -5.36
N GLU A 124 22.02 15.32 -5.60
CA GLU A 124 21.65 14.08 -6.29
C GLU A 124 20.67 13.22 -5.44
N GLU A 125 20.89 13.16 -4.14
CA GLU A 125 20.00 12.47 -3.21
C GLU A 125 18.69 13.22 -3.06
N ALA A 126 18.74 14.55 -2.91
CA ALA A 126 17.56 15.41 -2.88
C ALA A 126 16.70 15.27 -4.14
N GLN A 127 17.32 15.14 -5.32
CA GLN A 127 16.61 14.91 -6.58
C GLN A 127 15.85 13.57 -6.58
N LYS A 128 16.46 12.49 -6.09
CA LYS A 128 15.77 11.19 -5.97
C LYS A 128 14.55 11.26 -5.04
N ILE A 129 14.66 11.99 -3.93
CA ILE A 129 13.52 12.21 -3.02
C ILE A 129 12.46 13.08 -3.66
N LYS A 130 12.84 14.11 -4.44
CA LYS A 130 11.91 14.95 -5.21
C LYS A 130 11.10 14.14 -6.22
N GLU A 131 11.72 13.19 -6.89
CA GLU A 131 11.03 12.29 -7.83
C GLU A 131 9.95 11.47 -7.10
N LYS A 132 10.27 10.88 -5.96
CA LYS A 132 9.31 10.17 -5.11
C LYS A 132 8.18 11.08 -4.63
N TYR A 133 8.49 12.27 -4.14
CA TYR A 133 7.51 13.27 -3.73
C TYR A 133 6.54 13.61 -4.87
N THR A 134 7.07 13.87 -6.07
CA THR A 134 6.26 14.19 -7.25
C THR A 134 5.33 13.04 -7.65
N LEU A 135 5.77 11.79 -7.54
CA LEU A 135 4.94 10.62 -7.81
C LEU A 135 3.75 10.53 -6.83
N ILE A 136 3.99 10.76 -5.54
CA ILE A 136 2.92 10.76 -4.53
C ILE A 136 1.93 11.90 -4.77
N GLU A 137 2.40 13.13 -5.04
CA GLU A 137 1.53 14.27 -5.31
C GLU A 137 0.69 14.04 -6.57
N ASN A 138 1.26 13.49 -7.63
CA ASN A 138 0.54 13.11 -8.84
C ASN A 138 -0.52 12.02 -8.57
N TYR A 139 -0.22 11.07 -7.70
CA TYR A 139 -1.20 10.06 -7.29
C TYR A 139 -2.34 10.71 -6.49
N ARG A 140 -2.04 11.56 -5.53
CA ARG A 140 -3.03 12.29 -4.71
C ARG A 140 -3.94 13.17 -5.56
N SER A 141 -3.39 13.87 -6.54
CA SER A 141 -4.18 14.74 -7.43
C SER A 141 -5.16 13.99 -8.33
N LYS A 142 -4.88 12.70 -8.62
CA LYS A 142 -5.75 11.82 -9.42
C LYS A 142 -6.75 11.03 -8.57
N SER A 143 -6.54 10.95 -7.26
CA SER A 143 -7.50 10.33 -6.36
C SER A 143 -8.73 11.22 -6.24
N GLU A 144 -9.93 10.64 -6.32
CA GLU A 144 -11.17 11.38 -6.08
C GLU A 144 -11.17 11.86 -4.63
N VAL A 145 -10.94 13.16 -4.44
CA VAL A 145 -10.98 13.80 -3.11
C VAL A 145 -12.43 14.08 -2.80
N VAL A 146 -12.98 13.39 -1.82
CA VAL A 146 -14.37 13.59 -1.39
C VAL A 146 -14.50 14.90 -0.60
N SER A 147 -13.51 15.23 0.22
CA SER A 147 -13.48 16.47 1.00
C SER A 147 -12.12 16.71 1.64
N SER A 148 -11.67 17.96 1.65
CA SER A 148 -10.47 18.39 2.37
C SER A 148 -10.68 18.51 3.90
N ILE A 149 -11.93 18.42 4.37
CA ILE A 149 -12.32 18.58 5.79
C ILE A 149 -12.46 17.21 6.47
N LEU A 150 -12.79 16.15 5.71
CA LEU A 150 -13.01 14.82 6.24
C LEU A 150 -11.69 14.04 6.31
N HIS A 151 -11.12 13.89 7.50
CA HIS A 151 -9.81 13.25 7.65
C HIS A 151 -9.90 11.72 7.82
N ASN A 152 -10.59 11.23 8.83
CA ASN A 152 -10.75 9.80 9.09
C ASN A 152 -12.20 9.54 9.49
N ILE A 153 -13.01 9.07 8.55
CA ILE A 153 -14.45 8.85 8.75
C ILE A 153 -14.83 7.47 8.21
N ASP A 154 -15.59 6.75 9.02
CA ASP A 154 -16.30 5.55 8.61
C ASP A 154 -17.77 5.91 8.38
N VAL A 155 -18.25 5.66 7.17
CA VAL A 155 -19.64 5.90 6.78
C VAL A 155 -20.32 4.56 6.59
N PHE A 156 -21.47 4.38 7.27
CA PHE A 156 -22.33 3.22 7.10
C PHE A 156 -23.67 3.69 6.55
N SER A 157 -24.20 2.96 5.58
CA SER A 157 -25.59 3.08 5.16
C SER A 157 -26.25 1.72 5.10
N ILE A 158 -27.54 1.67 5.43
CA ILE A 158 -28.33 0.45 5.40
C ILE A 158 -29.51 0.69 4.47
N GLU A 159 -29.66 -0.17 3.46
CA GLU A 159 -30.77 -0.20 2.54
C GLU A 159 -31.47 -1.55 2.64
N GLU A 160 -32.79 -1.52 2.67
CA GLU A 160 -33.63 -2.73 2.74
C GLU A 160 -34.23 -3.02 1.37
N ASP A 161 -34.25 -4.30 1.00
CA ASP A 161 -34.91 -4.78 -0.21
C ASP A 161 -36.28 -5.38 0.15
N GLU A 162 -37.22 -5.37 -0.82
CA GLU A 162 -38.56 -5.99 -0.72
C GLU A 162 -38.50 -7.51 -0.45
N ASN A 163 -37.35 -8.15 -0.75
CA ASN A 163 -37.09 -9.59 -0.60
C ASN A 163 -36.55 -10.00 0.79
N ASN A 164 -36.81 -9.22 1.82
CA ASN A 164 -36.36 -9.49 3.20
C ASN A 164 -34.85 -9.55 3.36
N SER A 165 -34.08 -8.89 2.44
CA SER A 165 -32.65 -8.66 2.54
C SER A 165 -32.35 -7.21 2.94
N ALA A 166 -31.24 -6.99 3.62
CA ALA A 166 -30.69 -5.66 3.89
C ALA A 166 -29.27 -5.59 3.33
N PHE A 167 -28.90 -4.46 2.77
CA PHE A 167 -27.56 -4.18 2.27
C PHE A 167 -26.91 -3.15 3.17
N VAL A 168 -25.80 -3.53 3.79
CA VAL A 168 -24.99 -2.62 4.61
C VAL A 168 -23.82 -2.18 3.76
N ASN A 169 -23.77 -0.89 3.44
CA ASN A 169 -22.63 -0.27 2.76
C ASN A 169 -21.69 0.33 3.80
N TYR A 170 -20.42 0.14 3.59
CA TYR A 170 -19.33 0.71 4.37
C TYR A 170 -18.37 1.47 3.48
N LEU A 171 -18.05 2.70 3.87
CA LEU A 171 -17.03 3.53 3.23
C LEU A 171 -16.03 3.97 4.30
N HIS A 172 -14.75 3.72 4.05
CA HIS A 172 -13.67 4.29 4.86
C HIS A 172 -13.01 5.43 4.10
N ILE A 173 -13.07 6.62 4.69
CA ILE A 173 -12.52 7.86 4.13
C ILE A 173 -11.30 8.25 4.96
N THR A 174 -10.12 8.36 4.32
CA THR A 174 -8.90 8.87 4.93
C THR A 174 -8.35 10.01 4.09
N ASN A 175 -8.03 11.13 4.77
CA ASN A 175 -7.50 12.34 4.11
C ASN A 175 -8.37 12.82 2.92
N GLY A 176 -9.70 12.74 3.08
CA GLY A 176 -10.66 13.18 2.08
C GLY A 176 -10.88 12.26 0.89
N ALA A 177 -10.24 11.09 0.85
CA ALA A 177 -10.41 10.10 -0.21
C ALA A 177 -11.07 8.81 0.31
N ILE A 178 -11.93 8.19 -0.50
CA ILE A 178 -12.50 6.88 -0.19
C ILE A 178 -11.41 5.82 -0.44
N ASN A 179 -10.89 5.21 0.62
CA ASN A 179 -9.86 4.17 0.56
C ASN A 179 -10.45 2.77 0.51
N GLN A 180 -11.59 2.57 1.15
CA GLN A 180 -12.28 1.29 1.19
C GLN A 180 -13.78 1.50 0.99
N ALA A 181 -14.39 0.63 0.20
CA ALA A 181 -15.83 0.61 -0.01
C ALA A 181 -16.28 -0.85 -0.19
N PHE A 182 -17.25 -1.29 0.59
CA PHE A 182 -17.84 -2.62 0.38
C PHE A 182 -19.28 -2.66 0.85
N THR A 183 -20.03 -3.60 0.28
CA THR A 183 -21.43 -3.85 0.57
C THR A 183 -21.58 -5.27 1.07
N PHE A 184 -22.26 -5.45 2.17
CA PHE A 184 -22.68 -6.75 2.69
C PHE A 184 -24.16 -6.95 2.44
N GLU A 185 -24.54 -8.11 1.94
CA GLU A 185 -25.92 -8.56 1.95
C GLU A 185 -26.20 -9.30 3.25
N TYR A 186 -27.22 -8.87 3.99
CA TYR A 186 -27.73 -9.51 5.19
C TYR A 186 -29.16 -10.01 4.92
N LYS A 187 -29.40 -11.31 5.13
CA LYS A 187 -30.74 -11.88 5.04
C LYS A 187 -31.43 -11.81 6.40
N LYS A 188 -32.50 -11.06 6.48
CA LYS A 188 -33.34 -10.95 7.70
C LYS A 188 -33.92 -12.31 8.03
N ARG A 189 -33.78 -12.77 9.27
CA ARG A 189 -34.39 -14.01 9.78
C ARG A 189 -35.67 -13.77 10.56
N LEU A 190 -35.87 -12.55 11.04
CA LEU A 190 -37.01 -12.06 11.79
C LEU A 190 -37.40 -10.69 11.24
N ASN A 191 -38.55 -10.12 11.66
CA ASN A 191 -38.96 -8.75 11.32
C ASN A 191 -38.06 -7.73 12.07
N GLU A 192 -36.79 -7.71 11.72
CA GLU A 192 -35.79 -6.78 12.28
C GLU A 192 -35.96 -5.43 11.57
N SER A 193 -36.02 -4.33 12.36
CA SER A 193 -36.07 -2.97 11.83
C SER A 193 -34.70 -2.37 11.64
N LYS A 194 -34.62 -1.21 11.00
CA LYS A 194 -33.39 -0.43 10.80
C LYS A 194 -32.82 0.19 12.09
N GLU A 195 -33.56 0.14 13.20
CA GLU A 195 -33.22 0.74 14.49
C GLU A 195 -32.24 -0.13 15.28
#